data_879e7a460dab68a54065e5728c2a4c34
#
_entry.id   879e7a460dab68a54065e5728c2a4c34
#
_cell.length_a   1.000
_cell.length_b   1.000
_cell.length_c   1.000
_cell.angle_alpha   90.00
_cell.angle_beta   90.00
_cell.angle_gamma   90.00
#
_symmetry.space_group_name_H-M   'P 1'
#
loop_
_entity.id
_entity.type
_entity.pdbx_description
1 polymer ?
#
loop_
_entity_poly.entity_id
_entity_poly.type
_entity_poly.pdbx_seq_one_letter_code
_entity_poly.pdbx_strand_id
1 'polypeptide(L)'
;MVQINDLNSNSDDNNQKLWDMNRVSDCCKLLSKDTYNEIALDFFEKNNRIDFLIEAINNEQISKITKECHSLKGASSMIGLIAFNDIIETIEKSFIKQSPLNKIEIIRTLNDLLREAKNQFLKLT
;
A
#
# COMPACT_ATOMS: atom_id res chain seq x y z
N MET A 1 13.80 16.28 1.22
CA MET A 1 12.48 15.96 1.73
C MET A 1 11.46 16.06 0.63
N VAL A 2 10.55 15.12 0.59
CA VAL A 2 9.44 15.15 -0.33
C VAL A 2 8.57 16.37 -0.05
N GLN A 3 8.27 17.12 -1.07
CA GLN A 3 7.30 18.19 -0.94
C GLN A 3 5.90 17.63 -1.11
N ILE A 4 4.99 18.11 -0.28
CA ILE A 4 3.61 17.62 -0.29
C ILE A 4 3.00 17.74 -1.69
N ASN A 5 3.27 18.84 -2.37
CA ASN A 5 2.73 19.09 -3.70
C ASN A 5 3.23 18.08 -4.74
N ASP A 6 4.43 17.54 -4.57
CA ASP A 6 5.00 16.61 -5.54
C ASP A 6 4.30 15.25 -5.51
N LEU A 7 3.87 14.80 -4.33
CA LEU A 7 3.16 13.54 -4.20
C LEU A 7 1.68 13.64 -4.57
N ASN A 8 1.08 14.79 -4.38
CA ASN A 8 -0.35 14.98 -4.61
C ASN A 8 -0.67 15.82 -5.85
N SER A 9 0.35 16.27 -6.59
CA SER A 9 0.15 17.25 -7.66
C SER A 9 -0.55 16.72 -8.89
N ASN A 10 -0.61 15.41 -9.03
CA ASN A 10 -1.17 14.77 -10.22
C ASN A 10 -2.56 14.24 -9.99
N SER A 11 -3.22 14.71 -8.98
CA SER A 11 -4.58 14.26 -8.80
C SER A 11 -5.42 14.84 -9.91
N ASP A 12 -5.48 14.12 -11.01
CA ASP A 12 -6.62 14.27 -11.89
C ASP A 12 -7.84 13.93 -11.08
N ASP A 13 -8.97 14.40 -11.52
CA ASP A 13 -10.23 14.14 -10.83
C ASP A 13 -10.50 12.66 -10.63
N ASN A 14 -9.89 11.81 -11.45
CA ASN A 14 -10.07 10.37 -11.41
C ASN A 14 -8.93 9.63 -10.72
N ASN A 15 -7.87 10.33 -10.32
CA ASN A 15 -6.74 9.70 -9.68
C ASN A 15 -6.86 9.75 -8.18
N GLN A 16 -6.88 8.58 -7.61
CA GLN A 16 -6.82 8.43 -6.19
C GLN A 16 -5.46 8.90 -5.68
N LYS A 17 -5.45 9.66 -4.61
CA LYS A 17 -4.20 10.02 -3.96
C LYS A 17 -3.56 8.77 -3.40
N LEU A 18 -2.30 8.55 -3.71
CA LEU A 18 -1.57 7.39 -3.18
C LEU A 18 -1.20 7.58 -1.72
N TRP A 19 -0.86 8.80 -1.34
CA TRP A 19 -0.25 9.09 -0.04
C TRP A 19 -1.09 10.05 0.80
N ASP A 20 -1.18 9.75 2.09
CA ASP A 20 -1.68 10.70 3.09
C ASP A 20 -0.50 11.50 3.60
N MET A 21 -0.34 12.72 3.11
CA MET A 21 0.83 13.54 3.43
C MET A 21 0.84 14.03 4.88
N ASN A 22 -0.30 14.14 5.51
CA ASN A 22 -0.33 14.43 6.94
C ASN A 22 0.28 13.30 7.75
N ARG A 23 -0.05 12.06 7.37
CA ARG A 23 0.52 10.88 8.02
C ARG A 23 2.02 10.77 7.78
N VAL A 24 2.47 11.01 6.55
CA VAL A 24 3.90 11.03 6.21
C VAL A 24 4.63 12.07 7.07
N SER A 25 4.08 13.27 7.15
CA SER A 25 4.67 14.35 7.94
C SER A 25 4.75 13.99 9.42
N ASP A 26 3.69 13.42 9.98
CA ASP A 26 3.67 13.01 11.38
C ASP A 26 4.70 11.93 11.67
N CYS A 27 4.81 10.94 10.79
CA CYS A 27 5.81 9.89 10.94
C CYS A 27 7.23 10.44 10.87
N CYS A 28 7.50 11.37 9.96
CA CYS A 28 8.81 12.00 9.87
C CYS A 28 9.16 12.79 11.13
N LYS A 29 8.18 13.43 11.75
CA LYS A 29 8.40 14.14 13.01
C LYS A 29 8.69 13.20 14.16
N LEU A 30 8.01 12.07 14.22
CA LEU A 30 8.16 11.10 15.30
C LEU A 30 9.44 10.27 15.18
N LEU A 31 9.78 9.86 13.97
CA LEU A 31 10.82 8.86 13.73
C LEU A 31 12.11 9.44 13.15
N SER A 32 12.12 10.67 12.76
CA SER A 32 13.08 11.31 11.86
C SER A 32 12.80 10.93 10.39
N LYS A 33 13.24 11.80 9.51
CA LYS A 33 13.09 11.60 8.07
C LYS A 33 13.86 10.38 7.58
N ASP A 34 15.08 10.20 8.08
CA ASP A 34 15.91 9.08 7.65
C ASP A 34 15.32 7.74 8.06
N THR A 35 14.80 7.65 9.28
CA THR A 35 14.15 6.43 9.76
C THR A 35 12.87 6.15 8.97
N TYR A 36 12.07 7.18 8.71
CA TYR A 36 10.88 7.03 7.89
C TYR A 36 11.23 6.49 6.49
N ASN A 37 12.24 7.07 5.84
CA ASN A 37 12.66 6.64 4.51
C ASN A 37 13.12 5.18 4.51
N GLU A 38 13.83 4.76 5.54
CA GLU A 38 14.30 3.39 5.70
C GLU A 38 13.12 2.42 5.82
N ILE A 39 12.16 2.75 6.66
CA ILE A 39 10.96 1.91 6.85
C ILE A 39 10.15 1.82 5.56
N ALA A 40 9.94 2.94 4.88
CA ALA A 40 9.18 2.95 3.63
C ALA A 40 9.91 2.16 2.54
N LEU A 41 11.22 2.29 2.43
CA LEU A 41 11.98 1.53 1.46
C LEU A 41 11.90 0.02 1.74
N ASP A 42 11.99 -0.38 3.00
CA ASP A 42 11.84 -1.78 3.40
C ASP A 42 10.45 -2.30 3.04
N PHE A 43 9.41 -1.48 3.20
CA PHE A 43 8.06 -1.86 2.78
C PHE A 43 8.02 -2.24 1.30
N PHE A 44 8.65 -1.44 0.45
CA PHE A 44 8.63 -1.70 -1.00
C PHE A 44 9.55 -2.82 -1.43
N GLU A 45 10.69 -2.99 -0.77
CA GLU A 45 11.74 -3.88 -1.27
C GLU A 45 11.88 -5.20 -0.52
N LYS A 46 11.51 -5.22 0.76
CA LYS A 46 11.75 -6.40 1.60
C LYS A 46 10.49 -7.02 2.17
N ASN A 47 9.32 -6.57 1.73
CA ASN A 47 8.07 -7.02 2.31
C ASN A 47 7.55 -8.27 1.60
N ASN A 48 7.83 -9.43 2.15
CA ASN A 48 7.35 -10.70 1.61
C ASN A 48 5.84 -10.92 1.81
N ARG A 49 5.19 -10.08 2.61
CA ARG A 49 3.75 -10.22 2.89
C ARG A 49 2.90 -10.05 1.65
N ILE A 50 3.37 -9.22 0.71
CA ILE A 50 2.64 -9.00 -0.54
C ILE A 50 2.62 -10.27 -1.35
N ASP A 51 3.76 -10.97 -1.45
CA ASP A 51 3.84 -12.25 -2.15
C ASP A 51 2.98 -13.32 -1.46
N PHE A 52 2.97 -13.34 -0.14
CA PHE A 52 2.13 -14.26 0.63
C PHE A 52 0.65 -13.97 0.41
N LEU A 53 0.27 -12.69 0.33
CA LEU A 53 -1.11 -12.32 0.03
C LEU A 53 -1.51 -12.78 -1.37
N ILE A 54 -0.67 -12.56 -2.36
CA ILE A 54 -0.96 -12.97 -3.74
C ILE A 54 -1.12 -14.49 -3.81
N GLU A 55 -0.25 -15.23 -3.17
CA GLU A 55 -0.35 -16.68 -3.09
C GLU A 55 -1.66 -17.12 -2.43
N ALA A 56 -2.01 -16.49 -1.33
CA ALA A 56 -3.24 -16.80 -0.61
C ALA A 56 -4.48 -16.49 -1.45
N ILE A 57 -4.47 -15.41 -2.22
CA ILE A 57 -5.55 -15.06 -3.14
C ILE A 57 -5.68 -16.11 -4.24
N ASN A 58 -4.58 -16.52 -4.85
CA ASN A 58 -4.59 -17.52 -5.90
C ASN A 58 -5.12 -18.86 -5.41
N ASN A 59 -4.83 -19.21 -4.16
CA ASN A 59 -5.25 -20.47 -3.55
C ASN A 59 -6.56 -20.36 -2.76
N GLU A 60 -7.17 -19.18 -2.74
CA GLU A 60 -8.44 -18.90 -2.07
C GLU A 60 -8.43 -19.30 -0.59
N GLN A 61 -7.32 -19.04 0.08
CA GLN A 61 -7.12 -19.36 1.49
C GLN A 61 -7.56 -18.18 2.36
N ILE A 62 -8.83 -18.11 2.69
CA ILE A 62 -9.46 -16.94 3.33
C ILE A 62 -8.77 -16.55 4.64
N SER A 63 -8.43 -17.50 5.51
CA SER A 63 -7.78 -17.16 6.77
C SER A 63 -6.40 -16.54 6.58
N LYS A 64 -5.65 -16.99 5.56
CA LYS A 64 -4.36 -16.39 5.23
C LYS A 64 -4.53 -15.03 4.59
N ILE A 65 -5.52 -14.86 3.72
CA ILE A 65 -5.85 -13.57 3.11
C ILE A 65 -6.12 -12.55 4.22
N THR A 66 -6.97 -12.90 5.16
CA THR A 66 -7.32 -12.02 6.28
C THR A 66 -6.09 -11.63 7.10
N LYS A 67 -5.24 -12.61 7.41
CA LYS A 67 -4.04 -12.38 8.18
C LYS A 67 -3.07 -11.44 7.47
N GLU A 68 -2.80 -11.70 6.19
CA GLU A 68 -1.86 -10.88 5.43
C GLU A 68 -2.41 -9.48 5.16
N CYS A 69 -3.72 -9.36 4.89
CA CYS A 69 -4.36 -8.06 4.75
C CYS A 69 -4.23 -7.23 6.02
N HIS A 70 -4.46 -7.83 7.17
CA HIS A 70 -4.33 -7.14 8.45
C HIS A 70 -2.92 -6.59 8.66
N SER A 71 -1.90 -7.41 8.41
CA SER A 71 -0.50 -7.00 8.54
C SER A 71 -0.15 -5.88 7.56
N LEU A 72 -0.60 -6.00 6.32
CA LEU A 72 -0.31 -5.01 5.29
C LEU A 72 -1.03 -3.68 5.52
N LYS A 73 -2.25 -3.72 6.07
CA LYS A 73 -2.95 -2.48 6.45
C LYS A 73 -2.17 -1.71 7.51
N GLY A 74 -1.66 -2.41 8.50
CA GLY A 74 -0.84 -1.79 9.55
C GLY A 74 0.41 -1.14 8.99
N ALA A 75 1.15 -1.88 8.15
CA ALA A 75 2.40 -1.40 7.58
C ALA A 75 2.19 -0.23 6.62
N SER A 76 1.18 -0.32 5.75
CA SER A 76 0.90 0.74 4.79
C SER A 76 0.36 2.00 5.45
N SER A 77 -0.45 1.85 6.50
CA SER A 77 -0.92 3.00 7.29
C SER A 77 0.24 3.73 7.95
N MET A 78 1.20 2.98 8.45
CA MET A 78 2.35 3.55 9.15
C MET A 78 3.15 4.48 8.24
N ILE A 79 3.32 4.12 6.99
CA ILE A 79 4.07 4.95 6.05
C ILE A 79 3.21 5.95 5.28
N GLY A 80 1.90 5.93 5.49
CA GLY A 80 0.99 6.88 4.84
C GLY A 80 0.55 6.49 3.44
N LEU A 81 0.72 5.23 3.03
CA LEU A 81 0.32 4.75 1.70
C LEU A 81 -1.16 4.38 1.71
N ILE A 82 -2.01 5.39 1.68
CA ILE A 82 -3.44 5.24 1.91
C ILE A 82 -4.17 4.49 0.79
N ALA A 83 -3.77 4.70 -0.46
CA ALA A 83 -4.42 4.02 -1.59
C ALA A 83 -4.22 2.50 -1.52
N PHE A 84 -3.03 2.06 -1.10
CA PHE A 84 -2.77 0.63 -0.90
C PHE A 84 -3.64 0.07 0.22
N ASN A 85 -3.76 0.82 1.32
CA ASN A 85 -4.59 0.43 2.44
C ASN A 85 -6.06 0.22 2.00
N ASP A 86 -6.59 1.13 1.18
CA ASP A 86 -7.96 1.02 0.67
C ASP A 86 -8.17 -0.23 -0.19
N ILE A 87 -7.21 -0.55 -1.04
CA ILE A 87 -7.28 -1.76 -1.88
C ILE A 87 -7.22 -3.02 -1.00
N ILE A 88 -6.34 -3.04 -0.02
CA ILE A 88 -6.23 -4.18 0.89
C ILE A 88 -7.53 -4.39 1.65
N GLU A 89 -8.15 -3.31 2.13
CA GLU A 89 -9.43 -3.40 2.82
C GLU A 89 -10.52 -3.94 1.91
N THR A 90 -10.55 -3.51 0.66
CA THR A 90 -11.50 -4.00 -0.34
C THR A 90 -11.32 -5.50 -0.58
N ILE A 91 -10.09 -5.96 -0.71
CA ILE A 91 -9.77 -7.38 -0.89
C ILE A 91 -10.25 -8.19 0.30
N GLU A 92 -9.92 -7.75 1.51
CA GLU A 92 -10.31 -8.44 2.72
C GLU A 92 -11.84 -8.59 2.81
N LYS A 93 -12.56 -7.50 2.63
CA LYS A 93 -14.03 -7.51 2.70
C LYS A 93 -14.66 -8.41 1.63
N SER A 94 -14.12 -8.39 0.42
CA SER A 94 -14.66 -9.18 -0.67
C SER A 94 -14.51 -10.67 -0.43
N PHE A 95 -13.37 -11.11 0.09
CA PHE A 95 -13.16 -12.52 0.38
C PHE A 95 -13.97 -12.98 1.59
N ILE A 96 -14.10 -12.15 2.62
CA ILE A 96 -14.94 -12.45 3.77
C ILE A 96 -16.40 -12.62 3.35
N LYS A 97 -16.89 -11.73 2.49
CA LYS A 97 -18.28 -11.78 2.00
C LYS A 97 -18.48 -12.80 0.88
N GLN A 98 -17.43 -13.45 0.45
CA GLN A 98 -17.46 -14.39 -0.69
C GLN A 98 -17.99 -13.75 -1.97
N SER A 99 -17.78 -12.44 -2.12
CA SER A 99 -18.15 -11.72 -3.33
C SER A 99 -17.18 -12.10 -4.45
N PRO A 100 -17.68 -12.31 -5.67
CA PRO A 100 -16.79 -12.66 -6.78
C PRO A 100 -15.85 -11.51 -7.11
N LEU A 101 -14.56 -11.80 -7.11
CA LEU A 101 -13.52 -10.88 -7.54
C LEU A 101 -12.71 -11.50 -8.65
N ASN A 102 -12.31 -10.68 -9.61
CA ASN A 102 -11.39 -11.12 -10.64
C ASN A 102 -9.98 -11.11 -10.04
N LYS A 103 -9.45 -12.29 -9.73
CA LYS A 103 -8.13 -12.45 -9.09
C LYS A 103 -7.02 -11.82 -9.90
N ILE A 104 -7.04 -12.02 -11.22
CA ILE A 104 -6.01 -11.50 -12.12
C ILE A 104 -5.99 -9.98 -12.06
N GLU A 105 -7.16 -9.37 -12.12
CA GLU A 105 -7.29 -7.93 -12.09
C GLU A 105 -6.86 -7.34 -10.75
N ILE A 106 -7.23 -7.99 -9.65
CA ILE A 106 -6.84 -7.55 -8.30
C ILE A 106 -5.33 -7.59 -8.14
N ILE A 107 -4.71 -8.69 -8.54
CA ILE A 107 -3.26 -8.85 -8.42
C ILE A 107 -2.54 -7.81 -9.28
N ARG A 108 -3.06 -7.57 -10.49
CA ARG A 108 -2.52 -6.52 -11.36
C ARG A 108 -2.63 -5.14 -10.70
N THR A 109 -3.79 -4.83 -10.14
CA THR A 109 -4.02 -3.54 -9.48
C THR A 109 -3.06 -3.36 -8.30
N LEU A 110 -2.87 -4.39 -7.48
CA LEU A 110 -1.91 -4.35 -6.38
C LEU A 110 -0.50 -4.05 -6.88
N ASN A 111 -0.05 -4.79 -7.88
CA ASN A 111 1.30 -4.64 -8.41
C ASN A 111 1.50 -3.28 -9.06
N ASP A 112 0.52 -2.81 -9.81
CA ASP A 112 0.61 -1.50 -10.48
C ASP A 112 0.66 -0.37 -9.45
N LEU A 113 -0.15 -0.45 -8.42
CA LEU A 113 -0.16 0.56 -7.37
C LEU A 113 1.15 0.58 -6.61
N LEU A 114 1.67 -0.58 -6.24
CA LEU A 114 2.95 -0.68 -5.54
C LEU A 114 4.09 -0.12 -6.37
N ARG A 115 4.11 -0.44 -7.65
CA ARG A 115 5.13 0.07 -8.56
C ARG A 115 5.07 1.58 -8.67
N GLU A 116 3.88 2.13 -8.85
CA GLU A 116 3.68 3.58 -8.94
C GLU A 116 4.09 4.28 -7.65
N ALA A 117 3.67 3.74 -6.51
CA ALA A 117 4.00 4.33 -5.21
C ALA A 117 5.50 4.28 -4.95
N LYS A 118 6.15 3.17 -5.26
CA LYS A 118 7.61 3.04 -5.13
C LYS A 118 8.33 4.03 -6.02
N ASN A 119 7.90 4.17 -7.26
CA ASN A 119 8.51 5.12 -8.19
C ASN A 119 8.38 6.55 -7.69
N GLN A 120 7.21 6.93 -7.19
CA GLN A 120 7.03 8.25 -6.58
C GLN A 120 7.96 8.45 -5.39
N PHE A 121 8.03 7.45 -4.52
CA PHE A 121 8.89 7.51 -3.33
C PHE A 121 10.35 7.68 -3.72
N LEU A 122 10.85 6.90 -4.66
CA LEU A 122 12.26 6.93 -5.07
C LEU A 122 12.65 8.23 -5.76
N LYS A 123 11.73 8.85 -6.49
CA LYS A 123 12.01 10.15 -7.14
C LYS A 123 12.19 11.27 -6.14
N LEU A 124 11.63 11.13 -4.96
CA LEU A 124 11.56 12.21 -3.98
C LEU A 124 12.53 12.01 -2.83
N THR A 125 13.22 10.90 -2.81
CA THR A 125 14.28 10.62 -1.85
C THR A 125 15.65 10.71 -2.49
#